data_9f738190ba7cdb1122d1e37f3fafb3a9
#
_entry.id   9f738190ba7cdb1122d1e37f3fafb3a9
#
_cell.length_a   1.000
_cell.length_b   1.000
_cell.length_c   1.000
_cell.angle_alpha   90.00
_cell.angle_beta   90.00
_cell.angle_gamma   90.00
#
_symmetry.space_group_name_H-M   'P 1'
#
loop_
_entity.id
_entity.type
_entity.pdbx_description
1 polymer ?
#
loop_
_entity_poly.entity_id
_entity_poly.type
_entity_poly.pdbx_seq_one_letter_code
_entity_poly.pdbx_strand_id
1 'polypeptide(L)'
;MRIDDYDNFTELISDRYFGIILDDPEDLNTIEYKVLAGQKEKRLATVYRCFLNGRTELFYLTGNCRKLTDLLPAMKERQVLRVIRQICECASEIRQNSFLSCDALLLDADKLYFDPGENRVKLIYLPVDRAGAGAHARFSDDLCNLAAFIADRGNCAGIREGLAKLRDRQGLAPDAEQILALLRELDPDEGVDDRPSGNAGKKLRLAGADGSEIIVNKKSFLLGRNSDAVDGVIAGNRRVGRVHCRLDHSEEGYLVTDLDSLNGTFVNEARLSPGVGHPLVSGDELRIADVKYKVTEMPEVL
;
A
#
# COMPACT_ATOMS: atom_id res chain seq x y z
N MET A 1 14.58 7.18 -7.53
CA MET A 1 15.16 6.22 -8.48
C MET A 1 14.06 5.70 -9.37
N ARG A 2 14.29 5.58 -10.64
CA ARG A 2 13.30 5.09 -11.62
C ARG A 2 13.53 3.61 -11.85
N ILE A 3 12.46 2.90 -12.21
CA ILE A 3 12.53 1.47 -12.45
C ILE A 3 13.42 1.14 -13.66
N ASP A 4 13.51 2.05 -14.63
CA ASP A 4 14.39 1.95 -15.80
C ASP A 4 15.89 1.98 -15.47
N ASP A 5 16.24 2.29 -14.21
CA ASP A 5 17.64 2.25 -13.72
C ASP A 5 18.09 0.81 -13.35
N TYR A 6 17.21 -0.18 -13.49
CA TYR A 6 17.49 -1.60 -13.21
C TYR A 6 17.37 -2.44 -14.48
N ASP A 7 18.46 -3.12 -14.85
CA ASP A 7 18.53 -3.99 -16.03
C ASP A 7 18.27 -5.49 -15.72
N ASN A 8 18.05 -5.84 -14.44
CA ASN A 8 18.10 -7.23 -13.97
C ASN A 8 16.75 -7.77 -13.47
N PHE A 9 15.65 -7.19 -13.93
CA PHE A 9 14.32 -7.76 -13.69
C PHE A 9 13.29 -7.36 -14.75
N THR A 10 12.21 -8.14 -14.82
CA THR A 10 11.04 -7.86 -15.65
C THR A 10 9.86 -7.44 -14.80
N GLU A 11 9.21 -6.32 -15.14
CA GLU A 11 7.97 -5.90 -14.48
C GLU A 11 6.80 -6.79 -14.83
N LEU A 12 5.99 -7.09 -13.82
CA LEU A 12 4.66 -7.66 -13.97
C LEU A 12 3.62 -6.58 -13.70
N ILE A 13 2.89 -6.19 -14.73
CA ILE A 13 1.86 -5.16 -14.62
C ILE A 13 0.51 -5.84 -14.44
N SER A 14 -0.17 -5.52 -13.34
CA SER A 14 -1.55 -5.94 -13.06
C SER A 14 -2.29 -4.78 -12.37
N ASP A 15 -3.60 -4.73 -12.54
CA ASP A 15 -4.45 -3.73 -11.86
C ASP A 15 -4.51 -3.93 -10.34
N ARG A 16 -3.98 -5.05 -9.81
CA ARG A 16 -4.12 -5.47 -8.41
C ARG A 16 -2.84 -5.55 -7.62
N TYR A 17 -1.73 -5.68 -8.31
CA TYR A 17 -0.42 -5.78 -7.70
C TYR A 17 0.63 -5.20 -8.64
N PHE A 18 1.66 -4.67 -8.07
CA PHE A 18 2.92 -4.43 -8.74
C PHE A 18 3.80 -5.65 -8.50
N GLY A 19 4.45 -6.16 -9.52
CA GLY A 19 5.34 -7.31 -9.40
C GLY A 19 6.60 -7.13 -10.21
N ILE A 20 7.65 -7.84 -9.82
CA ILE A 20 8.89 -7.97 -10.58
C ILE A 20 9.34 -9.43 -10.60
N ILE A 21 9.90 -9.86 -11.70
CA ILE A 21 10.60 -11.15 -11.85
C ILE A 21 12.09 -10.83 -11.87
N LEU A 22 12.84 -11.37 -10.92
CA LEU A 22 14.30 -11.25 -10.93
C LEU A 22 14.90 -12.16 -12.01
N ASP A 23 15.82 -11.64 -12.79
CA ASP A 23 16.54 -12.41 -13.80
C ASP A 23 17.48 -13.42 -13.13
N ASP A 24 18.13 -13.04 -12.03
CA ASP A 24 18.90 -13.91 -11.17
C ASP A 24 18.28 -13.93 -9.74
N PRO A 25 17.98 -15.11 -9.18
CA PRO A 25 17.56 -15.23 -7.79
C PRO A 25 18.56 -14.66 -6.76
N GLU A 26 19.84 -14.60 -7.11
CA GLU A 26 20.90 -14.06 -6.25
C GLU A 26 20.86 -12.53 -6.16
N ASP A 27 20.18 -11.85 -7.08
CA ASP A 27 19.96 -10.40 -7.03
C ASP A 27 19.06 -9.96 -5.86
N LEU A 28 18.37 -10.91 -5.21
CA LEU A 28 17.55 -10.61 -4.05
C LEU A 28 18.40 -10.32 -2.81
N ASN A 29 18.35 -9.09 -2.31
CA ASN A 29 18.89 -8.76 -1.00
C ASN A 29 18.02 -9.39 0.11
N THR A 30 18.46 -10.56 0.58
CA THR A 30 17.69 -11.36 1.55
C THR A 30 17.59 -10.70 2.93
N ILE A 31 18.54 -9.82 3.29
CA ILE A 31 18.54 -9.09 4.56
C ILE A 31 17.45 -8.02 4.49
N GLU A 32 17.48 -7.16 3.48
CA GLU A 32 16.46 -6.15 3.25
C GLU A 32 15.06 -6.76 3.15
N TYR A 33 14.91 -7.85 2.37
CA TYR A 33 13.63 -8.56 2.26
C TYR A 33 13.09 -9.05 3.62
N LYS A 34 13.94 -9.64 4.47
CA LYS A 34 13.52 -10.10 5.81
C LYS A 34 13.11 -8.94 6.71
N VAL A 35 13.84 -7.82 6.64
CA VAL A 35 13.51 -6.60 7.38
C VAL A 35 12.14 -6.08 6.92
N LEU A 36 11.91 -5.98 5.61
CA LEU A 36 10.62 -5.55 5.04
C LEU A 36 9.47 -6.47 5.44
N ALA A 37 9.67 -7.79 5.40
CA ALA A 37 8.65 -8.77 5.78
C ALA A 37 8.29 -8.70 7.28
N GLY A 38 9.22 -8.23 8.13
CA GLY A 38 9.01 -8.03 9.57
C GLY A 38 8.57 -6.62 9.96
N GLN A 39 8.53 -5.68 9.02
CA GLN A 39 8.21 -4.28 9.32
C GLN A 39 6.71 -4.04 9.53
N LYS A 40 6.46 -3.12 10.47
CA LYS A 40 5.12 -2.57 10.71
C LYS A 40 4.90 -1.22 9.98
N GLU A 41 5.86 -0.81 9.14
CA GLU A 41 5.75 0.44 8.40
C GLU A 41 4.63 0.37 7.37
N LYS A 42 3.59 1.15 7.62
CA LYS A 42 2.36 1.10 6.82
C LYS A 42 2.44 1.89 5.52
N ARG A 43 3.49 2.70 5.31
CA ARG A 43 3.72 3.48 4.09
C ARG A 43 4.46 2.69 3.01
N LEU A 44 5.14 1.60 3.38
CA LEU A 44 5.69 0.66 2.41
C LEU A 44 4.63 -0.36 2.00
N ALA A 45 4.56 -0.67 0.71
CA ALA A 45 3.74 -1.76 0.21
C ALA A 45 4.33 -3.10 0.70
N THR A 46 3.47 -3.97 1.22
CA THR A 46 3.91 -5.28 1.70
C THR A 46 4.40 -6.11 0.52
N VAL A 47 5.63 -6.60 0.62
CA VAL A 47 6.27 -7.43 -0.39
C VAL A 47 6.13 -8.91 -0.06
N TYR A 48 5.80 -9.70 -1.07
CA TYR A 48 5.74 -11.16 -1.00
C TYR A 48 6.70 -11.76 -2.02
N ARG A 49 7.46 -12.75 -1.58
CA ARG A 49 8.33 -13.54 -2.45
C ARG A 49 7.62 -14.81 -2.88
N CYS A 50 7.60 -15.07 -4.17
CA CYS A 50 7.18 -16.33 -4.77
C CYS A 50 8.33 -16.95 -5.56
N PHE A 51 8.37 -18.27 -5.66
CA PHE A 51 9.29 -18.98 -6.53
C PHE A 51 8.46 -19.78 -7.52
N LEU A 52 8.49 -19.36 -8.78
CA LEU A 52 7.70 -19.97 -9.85
C LEU A 52 8.58 -20.24 -11.06
N ASN A 53 8.53 -21.49 -11.59
CA ASN A 53 9.26 -21.90 -12.79
C ASN A 53 10.78 -21.61 -12.73
N GLY A 54 11.39 -21.72 -11.54
CA GLY A 54 12.82 -21.48 -11.36
C GLY A 54 13.21 -20.01 -11.22
N ARG A 55 12.24 -19.09 -11.19
CA ARG A 55 12.45 -17.64 -11.04
C ARG A 55 11.96 -17.14 -9.71
N THR A 56 12.63 -16.14 -9.16
CA THR A 56 12.16 -15.41 -7.99
C THR A 56 11.29 -14.25 -8.44
N GLU A 57 10.08 -14.20 -7.92
CA GLU A 57 9.12 -13.14 -8.17
C GLU A 57 8.81 -12.41 -6.87
N LEU A 58 8.77 -11.08 -6.91
CA LEU A 58 8.35 -10.22 -5.81
C LEU A 58 7.02 -9.57 -6.16
N PHE A 59 6.04 -9.73 -5.30
CA PHE A 59 4.71 -9.13 -5.46
C PHE A 59 4.45 -8.13 -4.36
N TYR A 60 3.98 -6.95 -4.74
CA TYR A 60 3.56 -5.88 -3.85
C TYR A 60 2.04 -5.75 -3.94
N LEU A 61 1.34 -6.11 -2.88
CA LEU A 61 -0.11 -5.96 -2.86
C LEU A 61 -0.46 -4.48 -2.72
N THR A 62 -1.04 -3.93 -3.76
CA THR A 62 -1.56 -2.57 -3.76
C THR A 62 -2.99 -2.48 -3.23
N GLY A 63 -3.69 -3.61 -3.12
CA GLY A 63 -5.01 -3.71 -2.49
C GLY A 63 -6.05 -2.80 -3.15
N ASN A 64 -6.71 -1.96 -2.35
CA ASN A 64 -7.63 -0.93 -2.81
C ASN A 64 -6.95 0.39 -3.16
N CYS A 65 -5.61 0.41 -3.17
CA CYS A 65 -4.88 1.59 -3.55
C CYS A 65 -5.13 1.91 -5.02
N ARG A 66 -5.17 3.19 -5.32
CA ARG A 66 -5.20 3.72 -6.68
C ARG A 66 -3.84 4.34 -7.00
N LYS A 67 -3.48 4.40 -8.27
CA LYS A 67 -2.29 5.15 -8.66
C LYS A 67 -2.41 6.59 -8.19
N LEU A 68 -1.37 7.11 -7.59
CA LEU A 68 -1.38 8.48 -7.07
C LEU A 68 -1.58 9.49 -8.19
N THR A 69 -0.98 9.25 -9.35
CA THR A 69 -1.10 10.10 -10.55
C THR A 69 -2.54 10.34 -10.99
N ASP A 70 -3.43 9.35 -10.80
CA ASP A 70 -4.84 9.45 -11.17
C ASP A 70 -5.66 10.30 -10.18
N LEU A 71 -5.18 10.39 -8.94
CA LEU A 71 -5.89 11.07 -7.85
C LEU A 71 -5.45 12.53 -7.67
N LEU A 72 -4.17 12.84 -7.96
CA LEU A 72 -3.58 14.17 -7.75
C LEU A 72 -4.43 15.33 -8.29
N PRO A 73 -5.01 15.27 -9.51
CA PRO A 73 -5.78 16.40 -10.05
C PRO A 73 -7.05 16.73 -9.25
N ALA A 74 -7.57 15.77 -8.49
CA ALA A 74 -8.79 15.92 -7.69
C ALA A 74 -8.49 16.12 -6.19
N MET A 75 -7.22 16.04 -5.76
CA MET A 75 -6.82 16.22 -4.37
C MET A 75 -6.85 17.69 -3.98
N LYS A 76 -7.28 17.95 -2.73
CA LYS A 76 -7.13 19.27 -2.12
C LYS A 76 -5.67 19.52 -1.76
N GLU A 77 -5.26 20.79 -1.71
CA GLU A 77 -3.89 21.20 -1.39
C GLU A 77 -3.35 20.51 -0.12
N ARG A 78 -4.10 20.49 0.98
CA ARG A 78 -3.71 19.78 2.22
C ARG A 78 -3.44 18.28 2.02
N GLN A 79 -4.19 17.63 1.15
CA GLN A 79 -3.97 16.21 0.85
C GLN A 79 -2.66 16.01 0.07
N VAL A 80 -2.36 16.91 -0.86
CA VAL A 80 -1.12 16.90 -1.63
C VAL A 80 0.08 17.13 -0.71
N LEU A 81 0.02 18.13 0.19
CA LEU A 81 1.06 18.39 1.18
C LEU A 81 1.28 17.19 2.09
N ARG A 82 0.20 16.52 2.53
CA ARG A 82 0.25 15.31 3.34
C ARG A 82 0.92 14.14 2.59
N VAL A 83 0.64 13.95 1.31
CA VAL A 83 1.27 12.91 0.48
C VAL A 83 2.78 13.14 0.42
N ILE A 84 3.23 14.36 0.10
CA ILE A 84 4.66 14.69 0.04
C ILE A 84 5.31 14.46 1.40
N ARG A 85 4.65 14.86 2.48
CA ARG A 85 5.12 14.64 3.86
C ARG A 85 5.32 13.16 4.16
N GLN A 86 4.33 12.31 3.88
CA GLN A 86 4.42 10.87 4.11
C GLN A 86 5.57 10.22 3.34
N ILE A 87 5.84 10.68 2.12
CA ILE A 87 6.98 10.20 1.33
C ILE A 87 8.31 10.58 2.00
N CYS A 88 8.44 11.84 2.43
CA CYS A 88 9.66 12.33 3.09
C CYS A 88 9.87 11.67 4.47
N GLU A 89 8.83 11.47 5.26
CA GLU A 89 8.89 10.76 6.53
C GLU A 89 9.33 9.32 6.35
N CYS A 90 8.76 8.60 5.37
CA CYS A 90 9.17 7.24 5.03
C CYS A 90 10.65 7.18 4.65
N ALA A 91 11.12 8.13 3.84
CA ALA A 91 12.53 8.24 3.47
C ALA A 91 13.43 8.50 4.68
N SER A 92 13.01 9.38 5.61
CA SER A 92 13.75 9.65 6.84
C SER A 92 13.82 8.42 7.77
N GLU A 93 12.73 7.67 7.89
CA GLU A 93 12.71 6.42 8.69
C GLU A 93 13.60 5.34 8.08
N ILE A 94 13.58 5.18 6.76
CA ILE A 94 14.49 4.24 6.07
C ILE A 94 15.94 4.64 6.30
N ARG A 95 16.27 5.94 6.22
CA ARG A 95 17.63 6.44 6.48
C ARG A 95 18.12 6.14 7.88
N GLN A 96 17.22 6.12 8.87
CA GLN A 96 17.52 5.76 10.26
C GLN A 96 17.65 4.25 10.47
N ASN A 97 17.18 3.45 9.53
CA ASN A 97 17.26 1.99 9.60
C ASN A 97 18.61 1.51 9.04
N SER A 98 19.40 0.84 9.87
CA SER A 98 20.74 0.36 9.49
C SER A 98 20.76 -0.74 8.43
N PHE A 99 19.61 -1.34 8.12
CA PHE A 99 19.48 -2.48 7.22
C PHE A 99 18.80 -2.12 5.90
N LEU A 100 18.20 -0.94 5.79
CA LEU A 100 17.50 -0.49 4.60
C LEU A 100 18.23 0.68 3.95
N SER A 101 18.09 0.81 2.63
CA SER A 101 18.67 1.91 1.86
C SER A 101 17.58 2.74 1.17
N CYS A 102 17.70 4.08 1.25
CA CYS A 102 16.80 4.97 0.52
C CYS A 102 16.85 4.75 -1.00
N ASP A 103 17.98 4.27 -1.50
CA ASP A 103 18.15 3.98 -2.93
C ASP A 103 17.29 2.81 -3.44
N ALA A 104 16.67 2.05 -2.52
CA ALA A 104 15.72 0.99 -2.84
C ALA A 104 14.28 1.47 -3.00
N LEU A 105 13.99 2.71 -2.58
CA LEU A 105 12.67 3.28 -2.80
C LEU A 105 12.48 3.65 -4.27
N LEU A 106 11.40 3.15 -4.87
CA LEU A 106 10.98 3.62 -6.18
C LEU A 106 10.31 4.98 -6.02
N LEU A 107 11.01 6.02 -6.50
CA LEU A 107 10.51 7.40 -6.54
C LEU A 107 9.94 7.76 -7.93
N ASP A 108 9.32 6.78 -8.58
CA ASP A 108 8.60 6.96 -9.84
C ASP A 108 7.13 7.26 -9.55
N ALA A 109 6.62 8.36 -10.07
CA ALA A 109 5.25 8.80 -9.83
C ALA A 109 4.20 7.76 -10.24
N ASP A 110 4.47 6.97 -11.29
CA ASP A 110 3.57 5.92 -11.78
C ASP A 110 3.59 4.64 -10.91
N LYS A 111 4.55 4.54 -9.99
CA LYS A 111 4.70 3.44 -9.03
C LYS A 111 4.32 3.83 -7.61
N LEU A 112 3.72 5.00 -7.44
CA LEU A 112 3.16 5.44 -6.18
C LEU A 112 1.68 5.12 -6.13
N TYR A 113 1.28 4.50 -5.04
CA TYR A 113 -0.10 4.15 -4.78
C TYR A 113 -0.62 4.94 -3.58
N PHE A 114 -1.90 5.17 -3.54
CA PHE A 114 -2.57 5.86 -2.45
C PHE A 114 -3.79 5.05 -2.00
N ASP A 115 -3.86 4.79 -0.70
CA ASP A 115 -5.02 4.18 -0.07
C ASP A 115 -5.98 5.27 0.41
N PRO A 116 -7.12 5.49 -0.28
CA PRO A 116 -8.08 6.51 0.12
C PRO A 116 -8.73 6.20 1.47
N GLY A 117 -8.84 4.92 1.84
CA GLY A 117 -9.43 4.47 3.10
C GLY A 117 -8.58 4.78 4.31
N GLU A 118 -7.26 4.60 4.18
CA GLU A 118 -6.27 4.92 5.23
C GLU A 118 -5.71 6.34 5.09
N ASN A 119 -6.04 7.06 4.01
CA ASN A 119 -5.46 8.36 3.65
C ASN A 119 -3.92 8.31 3.66
N ARG A 120 -3.37 7.28 3.03
CA ARG A 120 -1.95 6.92 3.14
C ARG A 120 -1.34 6.56 1.79
N VAL A 121 -0.12 7.06 1.58
CA VAL A 121 0.71 6.65 0.43
C VAL A 121 1.27 5.25 0.66
N LYS A 122 1.42 4.48 -0.43
CA LYS A 122 2.12 3.20 -0.47
C LYS A 122 3.26 3.30 -1.46
N LEU A 123 4.47 3.18 -0.94
CA LEU A 123 5.73 3.21 -1.68
C LEU A 123 6.21 1.79 -1.94
N ILE A 124 6.79 1.57 -3.10
CA ILE A 124 7.45 0.32 -3.44
C ILE A 124 8.92 0.42 -3.01
N TYR A 125 9.38 -0.58 -2.26
CA TYR A 125 10.77 -0.75 -1.90
C TYR A 125 11.29 -2.03 -2.55
N LEU A 126 12.35 -1.91 -3.37
CA LEU A 126 12.94 -3.04 -4.09
C LEU A 126 14.15 -3.59 -3.32
N PRO A 127 14.03 -4.76 -2.64
CA PRO A 127 15.12 -5.39 -1.94
C PRO A 127 16.01 -6.18 -2.91
N VAL A 128 16.68 -5.48 -3.82
CA VAL A 128 17.56 -6.08 -4.82
C VAL A 128 18.97 -5.53 -4.70
N ASP A 129 19.97 -6.39 -4.91
CA ASP A 129 21.37 -5.98 -4.88
C ASP A 129 21.66 -5.06 -6.07
N ARG A 130 22.37 -4.00 -5.80
CA ARG A 130 22.64 -2.94 -6.76
C ARG A 130 24.10 -2.96 -7.15
N ALA A 131 24.34 -3.12 -8.43
CA ALA A 131 25.67 -2.92 -8.99
C ALA A 131 25.98 -1.42 -9.12
N GLY A 132 26.86 -0.91 -8.23
CA GLY A 132 27.50 0.39 -8.46
C GLY A 132 27.35 1.44 -7.36
N ALA A 133 28.48 1.99 -6.94
CA ALA A 133 28.59 3.15 -6.05
C ALA A 133 28.19 4.43 -6.82
N GLY A 134 27.14 5.12 -6.37
CA GLY A 134 26.69 6.38 -6.95
C GLY A 134 25.22 6.71 -6.71
N ALA A 135 24.47 5.80 -6.16
CA ALA A 135 23.04 5.91 -5.94
C ALA A 135 22.65 7.02 -4.95
N HIS A 136 23.39 7.17 -3.85
CA HIS A 136 23.07 8.16 -2.79
C HIS A 136 23.05 9.62 -3.28
N ALA A 137 23.90 9.97 -4.26
CA ALA A 137 23.95 11.34 -4.75
C ALA A 137 22.70 11.77 -5.54
N ARG A 138 21.94 10.79 -6.06
CA ARG A 138 20.72 11.04 -6.87
C ARG A 138 19.44 11.02 -6.06
N PHE A 139 19.43 10.37 -4.88
CA PHE A 139 18.20 10.20 -4.09
C PHE A 139 17.52 11.52 -3.73
N SER A 140 18.28 12.53 -3.27
CA SER A 140 17.71 13.85 -2.94
C SER A 140 17.16 14.56 -4.17
N ASP A 141 17.83 14.43 -5.33
CA ASP A 141 17.34 14.98 -6.60
C ASP A 141 16.03 14.31 -7.02
N ASP A 142 15.97 12.98 -6.97
CA ASP A 142 14.80 12.20 -7.33
C ASP A 142 13.63 12.51 -6.40
N LEU A 143 13.87 12.61 -5.09
CA LEU A 143 12.87 12.96 -4.09
C LEU A 143 12.32 14.38 -4.32
N CYS A 144 13.21 15.35 -4.55
CA CYS A 144 12.82 16.72 -4.84
C CYS A 144 12.04 16.83 -6.16
N ASN A 145 12.46 16.13 -7.20
CA ASN A 145 11.78 16.10 -8.48
C ASN A 145 10.38 15.45 -8.35
N LEU A 146 10.26 14.36 -7.58
CA LEU A 146 8.99 13.73 -7.28
C LEU A 146 8.06 14.65 -6.50
N ALA A 147 8.56 15.33 -5.46
CA ALA A 147 7.78 16.31 -4.69
C ALA A 147 7.29 17.46 -5.57
N ALA A 148 8.15 17.97 -6.46
CA ALA A 148 7.79 19.01 -7.41
C ALA A 148 6.72 18.53 -8.42
N PHE A 149 6.85 17.31 -8.94
CA PHE A 149 5.86 16.70 -9.82
C PHE A 149 4.49 16.55 -9.13
N ILE A 150 4.48 16.05 -7.89
CA ILE A 150 3.26 15.89 -7.10
C ILE A 150 2.61 17.26 -6.85
N ALA A 151 3.40 18.27 -6.50
CA ALA A 151 2.93 19.63 -6.27
C ALA A 151 2.34 20.27 -7.54
N ASP A 152 2.96 20.03 -8.69
CA ASP A 152 2.48 20.56 -9.98
C ASP A 152 1.15 19.92 -10.38
N ARG A 153 1.05 18.58 -10.33
CA ARG A 153 -0.17 17.84 -10.64
C ARG A 153 -1.32 18.11 -9.65
N GLY A 154 -0.99 18.40 -8.39
CA GLY A 154 -1.94 18.76 -7.35
C GLY A 154 -2.25 20.26 -7.24
N ASN A 155 -1.77 21.08 -8.17
CA ASN A 155 -1.95 22.54 -8.20
C ASN A 155 -1.49 23.26 -6.90
N CYS A 156 -0.41 22.80 -6.27
CA CYS A 156 0.15 23.38 -5.04
C CYS A 156 1.31 24.33 -5.36
N ALA A 157 1.01 25.59 -5.66
CA ALA A 157 2.03 26.57 -6.03
C ALA A 157 3.05 26.83 -4.89
N GLY A 158 2.59 26.89 -3.65
CA GLY A 158 3.44 27.21 -2.48
C GLY A 158 4.61 26.24 -2.31
N ILE A 159 4.36 24.91 -2.37
CA ILE A 159 5.43 23.92 -2.24
C ILE A 159 6.36 23.97 -3.45
N ARG A 160 5.83 24.14 -4.67
CA ARG A 160 6.64 24.23 -5.88
C ARG A 160 7.63 25.39 -5.83
N GLU A 161 7.15 26.58 -5.44
CA GLU A 161 8.00 27.76 -5.28
C GLU A 161 9.00 27.59 -4.14
N GLY A 162 8.59 27.00 -3.02
CA GLY A 162 9.46 26.69 -1.90
C GLY A 162 10.60 25.77 -2.27
N LEU A 163 10.32 24.67 -2.98
CA LEU A 163 11.35 23.73 -3.46
C LEU A 163 12.33 24.39 -4.42
N ALA A 164 11.84 25.24 -5.34
CA ALA A 164 12.71 26.01 -6.24
C ALA A 164 13.65 26.94 -5.47
N LYS A 165 13.11 27.70 -4.49
CA LYS A 165 13.92 28.59 -3.64
C LYS A 165 14.96 27.84 -2.79
N LEU A 166 14.63 26.65 -2.28
CA LEU A 166 15.59 25.81 -1.54
C LEU A 166 16.74 25.37 -2.46
N ARG A 167 16.43 24.90 -3.66
CA ARG A 167 17.42 24.48 -4.66
C ARG A 167 18.34 25.62 -5.08
N ASP A 168 17.77 26.79 -5.36
CA ASP A 168 18.55 27.97 -5.78
C ASP A 168 19.50 28.47 -4.68
N ARG A 169 19.09 28.40 -3.41
CA ARG A 169 19.93 28.85 -2.29
C ARG A 169 21.12 27.95 -2.01
N GLN A 170 20.99 26.66 -2.25
CA GLN A 170 21.99 25.66 -1.85
C GLN A 170 22.81 25.13 -3.03
N GLY A 171 22.34 25.32 -4.26
CA GLY A 171 22.95 24.73 -5.46
C GLY A 171 22.80 23.19 -5.51
N LEU A 172 22.07 22.59 -4.56
CA LEU A 172 21.81 21.17 -4.43
C LEU A 172 20.33 20.94 -4.19
N ALA A 173 19.82 19.76 -4.53
CA ALA A 173 18.46 19.38 -4.22
C ALA A 173 18.25 19.25 -2.70
N PRO A 174 17.12 19.78 -2.15
CA PRO A 174 16.79 19.63 -0.75
C PRO A 174 16.60 18.15 -0.39
N ASP A 175 17.03 17.78 0.80
CA ASP A 175 16.80 16.46 1.35
C ASP A 175 15.39 16.35 1.99
N ALA A 176 15.05 15.15 2.49
CA ALA A 176 13.74 14.89 3.09
C ALA A 176 13.43 15.82 4.28
N GLU A 177 14.43 16.12 5.14
CA GLU A 177 14.25 16.95 6.32
C GLU A 177 13.98 18.42 5.94
N GLN A 178 14.65 18.90 4.91
CA GLN A 178 14.45 20.26 4.40
C GLN A 178 13.08 20.42 3.73
N ILE A 179 12.63 19.39 3.00
CA ILE A 179 11.27 19.35 2.43
C ILE A 179 10.24 19.32 3.56
N LEU A 180 10.45 18.50 4.60
CA LEU A 180 9.58 18.45 5.78
C LEU A 180 9.52 19.80 6.51
N ALA A 181 10.65 20.51 6.64
CA ALA A 181 10.67 21.84 7.24
C ALA A 181 9.82 22.85 6.42
N LEU A 182 9.96 22.83 5.08
CA LEU A 182 9.14 23.65 4.20
C LEU A 182 7.64 23.34 4.34
N LEU A 183 7.27 22.05 4.44
CA LEU A 183 5.88 21.65 4.60
C LEU A 183 5.27 22.12 5.93
N ARG A 184 6.07 22.16 7.02
CA ARG A 184 5.62 22.72 8.31
C ARG A 184 5.37 24.23 8.23
N GLU A 185 6.15 24.96 7.42
CA GLU A 185 5.92 26.40 7.20
C GLU A 185 4.64 26.66 6.40
N LEU A 186 4.30 25.78 5.44
CA LEU A 186 3.14 25.92 4.56
C LEU A 186 1.82 25.45 5.23
N ASP A 187 1.87 24.48 6.11
CA ASP A 187 0.71 23.96 6.86
C ASP A 187 1.09 23.79 8.34
N PRO A 188 1.09 24.88 9.11
CA PRO A 188 1.46 24.86 10.55
C PRO A 188 0.38 24.19 11.43
N ASP A 189 -0.86 24.10 10.96
CA ASP A 189 -2.01 23.54 11.71
C ASP A 189 -2.16 22.02 11.53
N GLU A 190 -1.07 21.31 11.46
CA GLU A 190 -1.02 19.85 11.23
C GLU A 190 -1.69 18.99 12.31
N GLY A 191 -2.21 19.55 13.36
CA GLY A 191 -2.82 18.85 14.50
C GLY A 191 -4.33 18.66 14.41
N VAL A 192 -5.02 19.32 13.50
CA VAL A 192 -6.46 19.11 13.30
C VAL A 192 -6.65 17.97 12.31
N ASP A 193 -6.97 16.86 12.87
CA ASP A 193 -7.29 15.57 12.28
C ASP A 193 -8.23 15.72 11.07
N ASP A 194 -7.64 15.94 9.89
CA ASP A 194 -8.31 15.73 8.60
C ASP A 194 -8.21 14.23 8.24
N ARG A 195 -8.41 13.37 9.24
CA ARG A 195 -8.88 12.03 8.90
C ARG A 195 -10.13 12.29 8.06
N PRO A 196 -10.28 11.69 6.89
CA PRO A 196 -11.58 11.68 6.28
C PRO A 196 -12.48 11.26 7.44
N SER A 197 -13.44 12.11 7.75
CA SER A 197 -14.54 11.73 8.61
C SER A 197 -14.99 10.39 8.02
N GLY A 198 -14.31 9.35 8.48
CA GLY A 198 -14.69 8.01 8.13
C GLY A 198 -16.09 8.00 8.65
N ASN A 199 -17.01 8.05 7.73
CA ASN A 199 -18.31 7.50 7.98
C ASN A 199 -17.99 6.22 8.71
N ALA A 200 -18.17 6.19 10.03
CA ALA A 200 -18.02 5.02 10.86
C ALA A 200 -19.09 4.09 10.32
N GLY A 201 -18.75 3.46 9.17
CA GLY A 201 -19.67 2.67 8.40
C GLY A 201 -20.08 1.52 9.28
N LYS A 202 -21.33 1.14 9.23
CA LYS A 202 -21.89 -0.07 9.83
C LYS A 202 -20.85 -1.17 9.79
N LYS A 203 -20.45 -1.70 10.95
CA LYS A 203 -19.48 -2.79 11.03
C LYS A 203 -20.13 -4.07 10.54
N LEU A 204 -19.37 -4.91 9.84
CA LEU A 204 -19.85 -6.23 9.44
C LEU A 204 -19.28 -7.27 10.41
N ARG A 205 -20.14 -8.15 10.86
CA ARG A 205 -19.80 -9.29 11.71
C ARG A 205 -19.91 -10.57 10.88
N LEU A 206 -18.86 -11.35 10.90
CA LEU A 206 -18.82 -12.70 10.36
C LEU A 206 -18.81 -13.68 11.52
N ALA A 207 -19.88 -14.42 11.71
CA ALA A 207 -20.04 -15.39 12.79
C ALA A 207 -19.88 -16.81 12.24
N GLY A 208 -18.84 -17.53 12.68
CA GLY A 208 -18.60 -18.94 12.35
C GLY A 208 -19.48 -19.89 13.16
N ALA A 209 -19.80 -21.04 12.59
CA ALA A 209 -20.58 -22.09 13.28
C ALA A 209 -19.84 -22.69 14.49
N ASP A 210 -18.53 -22.56 14.53
CA ASP A 210 -17.64 -22.98 15.62
C ASP A 210 -17.55 -21.97 16.77
N GLY A 211 -18.30 -20.87 16.69
CA GLY A 211 -18.26 -19.76 17.64
C GLY A 211 -17.16 -18.74 17.36
N SER A 212 -16.38 -18.91 16.28
CA SER A 212 -15.43 -17.89 15.83
C SER A 212 -16.16 -16.64 15.35
N GLU A 213 -15.56 -15.48 15.59
CA GLU A 213 -16.12 -14.20 15.19
C GLU A 213 -15.04 -13.31 14.57
N ILE A 214 -15.35 -12.70 13.44
CA ILE A 214 -14.49 -11.71 12.79
C ILE A 214 -15.30 -10.42 12.62
N ILE A 215 -14.80 -9.32 13.15
CA ILE A 215 -15.39 -7.99 13.00
C ILE A 215 -14.65 -7.23 11.91
N VAL A 216 -15.36 -6.96 10.83
CA VAL A 216 -14.87 -6.11 9.73
C VAL A 216 -15.08 -4.65 10.12
N ASN A 217 -13.99 -3.97 10.45
CA ASN A 217 -14.01 -2.61 11.02
C ASN A 217 -13.17 -1.61 10.20
N LYS A 218 -12.81 -1.99 8.99
CA LYS A 218 -12.04 -1.17 8.04
C LYS A 218 -12.75 -1.11 6.71
N LYS A 219 -12.47 -0.06 5.92
CA LYS A 219 -13.01 0.07 4.55
C LYS A 219 -12.56 -1.05 3.62
N SER A 220 -11.35 -1.55 3.82
CA SER A 220 -10.82 -2.72 3.13
C SER A 220 -10.24 -3.67 4.17
N PHE A 221 -10.65 -4.93 4.13
CA PHE A 221 -10.39 -5.94 5.15
C PHE A 221 -10.00 -7.26 4.51
N LEU A 222 -8.78 -7.69 4.73
CA LEU A 222 -8.25 -8.94 4.19
C LEU A 222 -8.55 -10.13 5.10
N LEU A 223 -8.98 -11.24 4.51
CA LEU A 223 -9.23 -12.51 5.19
C LEU A 223 -8.29 -13.59 4.66
N GLY A 224 -7.77 -14.40 5.56
CA GLY A 224 -6.88 -15.51 5.20
C GLY A 224 -6.32 -16.22 6.43
N ARG A 225 -5.34 -17.12 6.23
CA ARG A 225 -4.73 -17.90 7.33
C ARG A 225 -3.41 -17.32 7.86
N ASN A 226 -2.81 -16.35 7.17
CA ASN A 226 -1.52 -15.76 7.59
C ASN A 226 -1.77 -14.50 8.42
N SER A 227 -1.55 -14.60 9.74
CA SER A 227 -1.75 -13.51 10.70
C SER A 227 -0.97 -12.23 10.36
N ASP A 228 0.16 -12.37 9.68
CA ASP A 228 1.03 -11.22 9.36
C ASP A 228 0.59 -10.46 8.09
N ALA A 229 -0.32 -11.08 7.32
CA ALA A 229 -0.72 -10.59 5.99
C ALA A 229 -2.20 -10.23 5.89
N VAL A 230 -3.01 -10.51 6.91
CA VAL A 230 -4.47 -10.29 6.86
C VAL A 230 -4.99 -9.59 8.11
N ASP A 231 -6.14 -8.97 7.97
CA ASP A 231 -6.84 -8.30 9.07
C ASP A 231 -7.68 -9.27 9.90
N GLY A 232 -8.28 -10.26 9.24
CA GLY A 232 -9.04 -11.33 9.87
C GLY A 232 -8.42 -12.70 9.62
N VAL A 233 -7.95 -13.34 10.71
CA VAL A 233 -7.23 -14.60 10.63
C VAL A 233 -8.18 -15.78 10.74
N ILE A 234 -8.15 -16.68 9.74
CA ILE A 234 -8.82 -17.98 9.78
C ILE A 234 -7.76 -19.03 10.08
N ALA A 235 -7.48 -19.21 11.36
CA ALA A 235 -6.38 -20.06 11.83
C ALA A 235 -6.65 -21.56 11.64
N GLY A 236 -5.58 -22.36 11.54
CA GLY A 236 -5.63 -23.81 11.58
C GLY A 236 -6.15 -24.50 10.31
N ASN A 237 -6.63 -23.77 9.32
CA ASN A 237 -7.17 -24.36 8.09
C ASN A 237 -6.23 -24.14 6.90
N ARG A 238 -5.62 -25.25 6.42
CA ARG A 238 -4.68 -25.21 5.28
C ARG A 238 -5.38 -25.01 3.92
N ARG A 239 -6.70 -25.19 3.84
CA ARG A 239 -7.48 -24.95 2.63
C ARG A 239 -7.72 -23.46 2.39
N VAL A 240 -7.69 -22.64 3.45
CA VAL A 240 -7.74 -21.20 3.35
C VAL A 240 -6.40 -20.66 2.86
N GLY A 241 -6.41 -19.77 1.88
CA GLY A 241 -5.22 -19.11 1.36
C GLY A 241 -4.52 -18.26 2.43
N ARG A 242 -3.22 -18.00 2.27
CA ARG A 242 -2.50 -17.07 3.16
C ARG A 242 -3.18 -15.71 3.19
N VAL A 243 -3.47 -15.15 2.03
CA VAL A 243 -4.47 -14.12 1.76
C VAL A 243 -5.50 -14.79 0.85
N HIS A 244 -6.78 -14.78 1.19
CA HIS A 244 -7.80 -15.56 0.50
C HIS A 244 -8.81 -14.68 -0.22
N CYS A 245 -9.43 -13.75 0.49
CA CYS A 245 -10.39 -12.82 -0.06
C CYS A 245 -10.32 -11.47 0.65
N ARG A 246 -11.00 -10.48 0.08
CA ARG A 246 -11.07 -9.12 0.60
C ARG A 246 -12.51 -8.68 0.72
N LEU A 247 -12.80 -7.98 1.80
CA LEU A 247 -14.06 -7.29 2.04
C LEU A 247 -13.83 -5.79 1.92
N ASP A 248 -14.57 -5.14 1.04
CA ASP A 248 -14.51 -3.70 0.81
C ASP A 248 -15.85 -3.07 1.21
N HIS A 249 -15.80 -1.97 1.97
CA HIS A 249 -16.98 -1.20 2.35
C HIS A 249 -17.03 0.12 1.56
N SER A 250 -18.15 0.35 0.89
CA SER A 250 -18.47 1.59 0.17
C SER A 250 -19.77 2.21 0.70
N GLU A 251 -20.16 3.35 0.16
CA GLU A 251 -21.46 3.96 0.45
C GLU A 251 -22.64 3.08 0.02
N GLU A 252 -22.42 2.20 -0.95
CA GLU A 252 -23.42 1.25 -1.48
C GLU A 252 -23.48 -0.06 -0.67
N GLY A 253 -22.58 -0.28 0.30
CA GLY A 253 -22.54 -1.48 1.14
C GLY A 253 -21.21 -2.23 1.07
N TYR A 254 -21.23 -3.51 1.45
CA TYR A 254 -20.06 -4.37 1.44
C TYR A 254 -19.94 -5.14 0.13
N LEU A 255 -18.71 -5.26 -0.35
CA LEU A 255 -18.33 -6.14 -1.46
C LEU A 255 -17.32 -7.17 -0.96
N VAL A 256 -17.45 -8.42 -1.41
CA VAL A 256 -16.44 -9.47 -1.22
C VAL A 256 -15.77 -9.79 -2.55
N THR A 257 -14.44 -9.89 -2.56
CA THR A 257 -13.64 -10.21 -3.72
C THR A 257 -12.73 -11.40 -3.42
N ASP A 258 -12.83 -12.47 -4.19
CA ASP A 258 -11.88 -13.58 -4.12
C ASP A 258 -10.54 -13.15 -4.72
N LEU A 259 -9.44 -13.41 -4.02
CA LEU A 259 -8.09 -13.00 -4.44
C LEU A 259 -7.34 -14.16 -5.13
N ASP A 260 -8.00 -14.81 -6.08
CA ASP A 260 -7.51 -15.97 -6.81
C ASP A 260 -7.14 -17.14 -5.88
N SER A 261 -8.04 -17.40 -4.93
CA SER A 261 -7.83 -18.46 -3.96
C SER A 261 -8.00 -19.86 -4.57
N LEU A 262 -7.15 -20.80 -4.16
CA LEU A 262 -7.17 -22.17 -4.69
C LEU A 262 -8.54 -22.87 -4.49
N ASN A 263 -9.13 -22.68 -3.30
CA ASN A 263 -10.37 -23.38 -2.92
C ASN A 263 -11.64 -22.52 -3.07
N GLY A 264 -11.50 -21.25 -3.47
CA GLY A 264 -12.59 -20.35 -3.81
C GLY A 264 -13.27 -19.71 -2.61
N THR A 265 -13.86 -18.55 -2.89
CA THR A 265 -14.79 -17.82 -2.02
C THR A 265 -16.20 -17.98 -2.58
N PHE A 266 -17.20 -18.09 -1.72
CA PHE A 266 -18.59 -18.32 -2.12
C PHE A 266 -19.54 -17.45 -1.30
N VAL A 267 -20.57 -16.93 -1.94
CA VAL A 267 -21.70 -16.25 -1.28
C VAL A 267 -22.96 -17.04 -1.59
N ASN A 268 -23.68 -17.45 -0.54
CA ASN A 268 -24.89 -18.27 -0.67
C ASN A 268 -24.70 -19.47 -1.61
N GLU A 269 -23.59 -20.21 -1.42
CA GLU A 269 -23.11 -21.35 -2.23
C GLU A 269 -22.67 -21.03 -3.67
N ALA A 270 -22.88 -19.83 -4.17
CA ALA A 270 -22.38 -19.40 -5.47
C ALA A 270 -20.89 -19.07 -5.41
N ARG A 271 -20.07 -19.73 -6.23
CA ARG A 271 -18.64 -19.47 -6.30
C ARG A 271 -18.38 -18.11 -6.97
N LEU A 272 -17.55 -17.29 -6.35
CA LEU A 272 -17.16 -16.00 -6.91
C LEU A 272 -16.12 -16.17 -8.02
N SER A 273 -16.22 -15.34 -9.03
CA SER A 273 -15.15 -15.19 -10.02
C SER A 273 -13.98 -14.45 -9.36
N PRO A 274 -12.74 -14.96 -9.46
CA PRO A 274 -11.60 -14.30 -8.88
C PRO A 274 -11.50 -12.85 -9.35
N GLY A 275 -11.31 -11.94 -8.38
CA GLY A 275 -11.12 -10.54 -8.58
C GLY A 275 -12.33 -9.72 -8.98
N VAL A 276 -13.49 -10.29 -9.05
CA VAL A 276 -14.75 -9.56 -9.25
C VAL A 276 -15.39 -9.32 -7.89
N GLY A 277 -15.69 -8.04 -7.57
CA GLY A 277 -16.43 -7.68 -6.36
C GLY A 277 -17.86 -8.17 -6.44
N HIS A 278 -18.32 -8.88 -5.40
CA HIS A 278 -19.69 -9.37 -5.28
C HIS A 278 -20.35 -8.70 -4.06
N PRO A 279 -21.57 -8.16 -4.18
CA PRO A 279 -22.29 -7.60 -3.03
C PRO A 279 -22.43 -8.63 -1.90
N LEU A 280 -22.24 -8.16 -0.67
CA LEU A 280 -22.37 -8.97 0.54
C LEU A 280 -23.30 -8.23 1.52
N VAL A 281 -24.44 -8.84 1.83
CA VAL A 281 -25.47 -8.22 2.66
C VAL A 281 -25.71 -9.01 3.95
N SER A 282 -26.30 -8.34 4.94
CA SER A 282 -26.71 -9.00 6.19
C SER A 282 -27.69 -10.14 5.91
N GLY A 283 -27.41 -11.31 6.47
CA GLY A 283 -28.16 -12.53 6.22
C GLY A 283 -27.50 -13.50 5.25
N ASP A 284 -26.52 -13.07 4.47
CA ASP A 284 -25.75 -13.95 3.58
C ASP A 284 -24.92 -14.98 4.36
N GLU A 285 -24.62 -16.09 3.69
CA GLU A 285 -23.60 -17.04 4.10
C GLU A 285 -22.34 -16.80 3.24
N LEU A 286 -21.27 -16.36 3.89
CA LEU A 286 -19.94 -16.26 3.27
C LEU A 286 -19.14 -17.53 3.56
N ARG A 287 -18.76 -18.29 2.52
CA ARG A 287 -17.90 -19.47 2.64
C ARG A 287 -16.53 -19.18 2.05
N ILE A 288 -15.50 -19.38 2.87
CA ILE A 288 -14.08 -19.19 2.51
C ILE A 288 -13.42 -20.57 2.53
N ALA A 289 -13.13 -21.10 1.37
CA ALA A 289 -12.78 -22.52 1.19
C ALA A 289 -13.89 -23.45 1.73
N ASP A 290 -13.69 -24.03 2.91
CA ASP A 290 -14.65 -24.90 3.61
C ASP A 290 -15.17 -24.28 4.93
N VAL A 291 -14.78 -23.06 5.26
CA VAL A 291 -15.24 -22.36 6.47
C VAL A 291 -16.42 -21.46 6.13
N LYS A 292 -17.51 -21.61 6.89
CA LYS A 292 -18.76 -20.87 6.70
C LYS A 292 -18.95 -19.80 7.77
N TYR A 293 -19.36 -18.62 7.35
CA TYR A 293 -19.69 -17.49 8.21
C TYR A 293 -21.08 -16.94 7.89
N LYS A 294 -21.86 -16.70 8.93
CA LYS A 294 -23.09 -15.90 8.82
C LYS A 294 -22.72 -14.42 8.85
N VAL A 295 -23.18 -13.68 7.85
CA VAL A 295 -22.94 -12.24 7.71
C VAL A 295 -24.01 -11.46 8.46
N THR A 296 -23.63 -10.48 9.27
CA THR A 296 -24.57 -9.60 10.00
C THR A 296 -23.99 -8.19 10.06
N GLU A 297 -24.77 -7.19 9.68
CA GLU A 297 -24.43 -5.80 9.93
C GLU A 297 -24.64 -5.48 11.40
N MET A 298 -23.66 -4.83 12.02
CA MET A 298 -23.76 -4.34 13.40
C MET A 298 -24.24 -2.88 13.37
N PRO A 299 -25.24 -2.54 14.21
CA PRO A 299 -25.60 -1.14 14.37
C PRO A 299 -24.43 -0.36 15.00
N GLU A 300 -24.29 0.91 14.63
CA GLU A 300 -23.42 1.83 15.33
C GLU A 300 -23.88 1.90 16.81
N VAL A 301 -22.98 1.56 17.71
CA VAL A 301 -23.20 1.86 19.15
C VAL A 301 -22.82 3.32 19.30
N LEU A 302 -23.82 4.16 19.51
CA LEU A 302 -23.70 5.58 19.84
C LEU A 302 -22.87 5.79 21.11
#